data_fc0118da40fd035201b6461b078e2137
#
_entry.id   fc0118da40fd035201b6461b078e2137
#
_cell.length_a   1.000
_cell.length_b   1.000
_cell.length_c   1.000
_cell.angle_alpha   90.00
_cell.angle_beta   90.00
_cell.angle_gamma   90.00
#
_symmetry.space_group_name_H-M   'P 1'
#
loop_
_entity.id
_entity.type
_entity.pdbx_description
1 polymer ?
#
loop_
_entity_poly.entity_id
_entity_poly.type
_entity_poly.pdbx_seq_one_letter_code
_entity_poly.pdbx_strand_id
1 'polypeptide(L)'
;MNSIGDKAFWNCCSLSSIVIPNSVTSIGDRAFDNCSSFLIKYISIPKNVICLNGNPFANWHGKLECLSPNFIYEDDVLFNKDKSKIISCRNQAIRSYIIPGSVTSIGDYAFEGCSFLSDIVIPASVTSIGRGAFRDCNFPTDLKQELISRFGGITFG
;
A
#
# COMPACT_ATOMS: atom_id res chain seq x y z
N MET A 1 -24.64 1.72 0.97
CA MET A 1 -23.43 1.25 1.69
C MET A 1 -22.37 2.33 1.58
N ASN A 2 -21.88 2.81 2.69
CA ASN A 2 -20.96 3.94 2.71
C ASN A 2 -19.50 3.52 3.01
N SER A 3 -19.29 2.27 3.42
CA SER A 3 -17.96 1.77 3.76
C SER A 3 -17.78 0.30 3.38
N ILE A 4 -16.54 -0.03 3.03
CA ILE A 4 -16.04 -1.40 2.97
C ILE A 4 -15.20 -1.60 4.24
N GLY A 5 -15.54 -2.60 5.04
CA GLY A 5 -14.86 -2.87 6.32
C GLY A 5 -13.47 -3.47 6.13
N ASP A 6 -12.73 -3.53 7.24
CA ASP A 6 -11.43 -4.20 7.29
C ASP A 6 -11.57 -5.67 6.86
N LYS A 7 -10.67 -6.11 5.97
CA LYS A 7 -10.62 -7.48 5.47
C LYS A 7 -11.93 -7.98 4.81
N ALA A 8 -12.82 -7.06 4.35
CA ALA A 8 -14.14 -7.43 3.83
C ALA A 8 -14.09 -8.45 2.69
N PHE A 9 -13.07 -8.43 1.85
CA PHE A 9 -12.82 -9.36 0.75
C PHE A 9 -11.49 -10.13 0.94
N TRP A 10 -11.01 -10.21 2.17
CA TRP A 10 -9.77 -10.92 2.45
C TRP A 10 -9.82 -12.37 1.96
N ASN A 11 -8.77 -12.77 1.25
CA ASN A 11 -8.62 -14.14 0.72
C ASN A 11 -9.77 -14.58 -0.20
N CYS A 12 -10.44 -13.64 -0.87
CA CYS A 12 -11.50 -13.96 -1.84
C CYS A 12 -10.91 -14.49 -3.16
N CYS A 13 -10.44 -15.74 -3.13
CA CYS A 13 -9.73 -16.36 -4.24
C CYS A 13 -10.62 -16.72 -5.45
N SER A 14 -11.94 -16.70 -5.30
CA SER A 14 -12.89 -17.04 -6.37
C SER A 14 -13.64 -15.82 -6.95
N LEU A 15 -13.41 -14.63 -6.41
CA LEU A 15 -14.04 -13.41 -6.90
C LEU A 15 -13.42 -12.99 -8.23
N SER A 16 -14.21 -12.93 -9.29
CA SER A 16 -13.73 -12.69 -10.65
C SER A 16 -13.73 -11.22 -11.07
N SER A 17 -14.52 -10.39 -10.39
CA SER A 17 -14.57 -8.95 -10.61
C SER A 17 -15.14 -8.24 -9.40
N ILE A 18 -14.78 -6.98 -9.24
CA ILE A 18 -15.37 -6.10 -8.24
C ILE A 18 -15.56 -4.70 -8.81
N VAL A 19 -16.72 -4.12 -8.55
CA VAL A 19 -17.01 -2.71 -8.82
C VAL A 19 -17.38 -2.05 -7.51
N ILE A 20 -16.57 -1.10 -7.07
CA ILE A 20 -16.84 -0.31 -5.88
C ILE A 20 -17.75 0.85 -6.27
N PRO A 21 -18.99 0.93 -5.76
CA PRO A 21 -19.91 1.98 -6.15
C PRO A 21 -19.52 3.36 -5.60
N ASN A 22 -19.94 4.42 -6.27
CA ASN A 22 -19.67 5.80 -5.85
C ASN A 22 -20.26 6.20 -4.48
N SER A 23 -21.16 5.39 -3.93
CA SER A 23 -21.70 5.60 -2.58
C SER A 23 -20.69 5.24 -1.46
N VAL A 24 -19.59 4.54 -1.80
CA VAL A 24 -18.54 4.18 -0.85
C VAL A 24 -17.65 5.39 -0.57
N THR A 25 -17.47 5.70 0.71
CA THR A 25 -16.66 6.82 1.21
C THR A 25 -15.41 6.38 1.95
N SER A 26 -15.35 5.12 2.41
CA SER A 26 -14.18 4.56 3.07
C SER A 26 -13.93 3.10 2.71
N ILE A 27 -12.65 2.71 2.69
CA ILE A 27 -12.22 1.34 2.46
C ILE A 27 -11.29 0.95 3.61
N GLY A 28 -11.59 -0.17 4.24
CA GLY A 28 -10.89 -0.68 5.42
C GLY A 28 -9.54 -1.31 5.12
N ASP A 29 -8.76 -1.51 6.20
CA ASP A 29 -7.45 -2.14 6.13
C ASP A 29 -7.56 -3.57 5.56
N ARG A 30 -6.64 -3.88 4.64
CA ARG A 30 -6.55 -5.21 4.03
C ARG A 30 -7.86 -5.69 3.38
N ALA A 31 -8.72 -4.75 2.94
CA ALA A 31 -10.03 -5.08 2.39
C ALA A 31 -9.95 -6.07 1.23
N PHE A 32 -8.92 -5.98 0.39
CA PHE A 32 -8.68 -6.85 -0.78
C PHE A 32 -7.42 -7.69 -0.65
N ASP A 33 -6.89 -7.82 0.57
CA ASP A 33 -5.67 -8.57 0.82
C ASP A 33 -5.81 -10.02 0.35
N ASN A 34 -4.77 -10.49 -0.33
CA ASN A 34 -4.67 -11.84 -0.87
C ASN A 34 -5.84 -12.25 -1.79
N CYS A 35 -6.51 -11.26 -2.42
CA CYS A 35 -7.41 -11.54 -3.53
C CYS A 35 -6.60 -12.00 -4.74
N SER A 36 -7.13 -12.99 -5.50
CA SER A 36 -6.44 -13.46 -6.69
C SER A 36 -6.41 -12.40 -7.78
N SER A 37 -5.22 -11.90 -8.10
CA SER A 37 -5.03 -10.95 -9.21
C SER A 37 -5.21 -11.58 -10.60
N PHE A 38 -5.26 -12.91 -10.67
CA PHE A 38 -5.65 -13.60 -11.90
C PHE A 38 -7.13 -13.39 -12.23
N LEU A 39 -7.95 -13.22 -11.20
CA LEU A 39 -9.39 -13.02 -11.33
C LEU A 39 -9.75 -11.54 -11.20
N ILE A 40 -9.39 -10.89 -10.09
CA ILE A 40 -9.58 -9.44 -9.91
C ILE A 40 -8.34 -8.72 -10.49
N LYS A 41 -8.38 -8.44 -11.78
CA LYS A 41 -7.28 -7.79 -12.49
C LYS A 41 -7.22 -6.29 -12.29
N TYR A 42 -8.31 -5.68 -11.84
CA TYR A 42 -8.48 -4.24 -11.80
C TYR A 42 -9.40 -3.82 -10.65
N ILE A 43 -8.98 -2.82 -9.90
CA ILE A 43 -9.80 -2.13 -8.89
C ILE A 43 -9.68 -0.63 -9.15
N SER A 44 -10.82 0.08 -9.13
CA SER A 44 -10.86 1.54 -9.15
C SER A 44 -11.33 2.07 -7.80
N ILE A 45 -10.59 3.03 -7.23
CA ILE A 45 -11.00 3.78 -6.05
C ILE A 45 -11.99 4.86 -6.51
N PRO A 46 -13.27 4.80 -6.12
CA PRO A 46 -14.27 5.76 -6.57
C PRO A 46 -13.99 7.19 -6.12
N LYS A 47 -14.53 8.16 -6.85
CA LYS A 47 -14.33 9.59 -6.59
C LYS A 47 -14.76 10.07 -5.20
N ASN A 48 -15.72 9.39 -4.57
CA ASN A 48 -16.27 9.78 -3.26
C ASN A 48 -15.55 9.14 -2.08
N VAL A 49 -14.53 8.29 -2.30
CA VAL A 49 -13.72 7.74 -1.21
C VAL A 49 -12.87 8.85 -0.62
N ILE A 50 -13.03 9.09 0.68
CA ILE A 50 -12.30 10.10 1.44
C ILE A 50 -11.33 9.49 2.45
N CYS A 51 -11.46 8.19 2.75
CA CYS A 51 -10.66 7.51 3.75
C CYS A 51 -10.23 6.11 3.26
N LEU A 52 -8.95 5.83 3.38
CA LEU A 52 -8.36 4.50 3.26
C LEU A 52 -7.70 4.16 4.60
N ASN A 53 -8.19 3.13 5.28
CA ASN A 53 -7.59 2.66 6.52
C ASN A 53 -6.46 1.68 6.19
N GLY A 54 -5.30 1.84 6.80
CA GLY A 54 -4.15 0.98 6.55
C GLY A 54 -3.79 0.87 5.07
N ASN A 55 -3.58 -0.36 4.60
CA ASN A 55 -3.37 -0.69 3.19
C ASN A 55 -4.46 -1.63 2.69
N PRO A 56 -5.54 -1.13 2.07
CA PRO A 56 -6.63 -1.98 1.56
C PRO A 56 -6.19 -3.02 0.53
N PHE A 57 -5.08 -2.77 -0.16
CA PHE A 57 -4.60 -3.50 -1.32
C PHE A 57 -3.35 -4.36 -1.03
N ALA A 58 -3.01 -4.59 0.24
CA ALA A 58 -1.90 -5.46 0.61
C ALA A 58 -2.02 -6.82 -0.10
N ASN A 59 -0.89 -7.37 -0.61
CA ASN A 59 -0.86 -8.66 -1.32
C ASN A 59 -1.84 -8.85 -2.50
N TRP A 60 -2.50 -7.77 -2.95
CA TRP A 60 -3.24 -7.81 -4.20
C TRP A 60 -2.38 -7.18 -5.31
N HIS A 61 -2.26 -7.85 -6.46
CA HIS A 61 -1.27 -7.53 -7.49
C HIS A 61 -1.90 -7.07 -8.81
N GLY A 62 -3.18 -6.74 -8.79
CA GLY A 62 -3.89 -6.21 -9.96
C GLY A 62 -3.60 -4.72 -10.20
N LYS A 63 -4.16 -4.21 -11.29
CA LYS A 63 -4.04 -2.80 -11.67
C LYS A 63 -4.96 -1.93 -10.80
N LEU A 64 -4.41 -0.91 -10.18
CA LEU A 64 -5.16 0.09 -9.44
C LEU A 64 -5.42 1.33 -10.31
N GLU A 65 -6.61 1.89 -10.18
CA GLU A 65 -6.95 3.24 -10.63
C GLU A 65 -7.45 4.06 -9.45
N CYS A 66 -7.12 5.32 -9.39
CA CYS A 66 -7.60 6.23 -8.36
C CYS A 66 -8.37 7.39 -8.99
N LEU A 67 -9.69 7.41 -8.80
CA LEU A 67 -10.57 8.50 -9.23
C LEU A 67 -10.84 9.50 -8.11
N SER A 68 -10.51 9.16 -6.86
CA SER A 68 -10.69 10.05 -5.72
C SER A 68 -9.67 11.19 -5.71
N PRO A 69 -10.11 12.44 -5.55
CA PRO A 69 -9.21 13.59 -5.41
C PRO A 69 -8.55 13.66 -4.03
N ASN A 70 -8.86 12.75 -3.12
CA ASN A 70 -8.32 12.71 -1.77
C ASN A 70 -7.01 11.91 -1.67
N PHE A 71 -6.57 11.32 -2.78
CA PHE A 71 -5.34 10.54 -2.85
C PHE A 71 -4.56 10.89 -4.10
N ILE A 72 -3.27 10.69 -4.06
CA ILE A 72 -2.35 10.82 -5.21
C ILE A 72 -1.89 9.42 -5.58
N TYR A 73 -2.05 9.03 -6.84
CA TYR A 73 -1.53 7.79 -7.39
C TYR A 73 -0.63 8.10 -8.57
N GLU A 74 0.67 7.94 -8.37
CA GLU A 74 1.70 8.20 -9.37
C GLU A 74 2.83 7.17 -9.27
N ASP A 75 3.40 6.79 -10.39
CA ASP A 75 4.49 5.80 -10.48
C ASP A 75 4.19 4.50 -9.71
N ASP A 76 2.94 4.05 -9.78
CA ASP A 76 2.42 2.88 -9.07
C ASP A 76 2.50 2.97 -7.53
N VAL A 77 2.60 4.17 -6.98
CA VAL A 77 2.56 4.41 -5.53
C VAL A 77 1.37 5.28 -5.16
N LEU A 78 0.61 4.81 -4.18
CA LEU A 78 -0.56 5.49 -3.64
C LEU A 78 -0.17 6.27 -2.38
N PHE A 79 -0.46 7.57 -2.39
CA PHE A 79 -0.24 8.49 -1.30
C PHE A 79 -1.56 9.08 -0.79
N ASN A 80 -1.53 9.64 0.42
CA ASN A 80 -2.57 10.55 0.87
C ASN A 80 -2.53 11.87 0.07
N LYS A 81 -3.54 12.74 0.30
CA LYS A 81 -3.79 13.94 -0.50
C LYS A 81 -2.62 14.94 -0.57
N ASP A 82 -1.89 15.10 0.53
CA ASP A 82 -0.76 16.05 0.63
C ASP A 82 0.61 15.39 0.37
N LYS A 83 0.60 14.12 -0.04
CA LYS A 83 1.80 13.33 -0.32
C LYS A 83 2.75 13.20 0.89
N SER A 84 2.21 13.28 2.11
CA SER A 84 2.98 13.11 3.34
C SER A 84 3.05 11.65 3.82
N LYS A 85 2.16 10.78 3.31
CA LYS A 85 2.10 9.36 3.68
C LYS A 85 2.02 8.47 2.46
N ILE A 86 2.88 7.43 2.43
CA ILE A 86 2.76 6.32 1.48
C ILE A 86 1.76 5.32 2.04
N ILE A 87 0.74 4.98 1.24
CA ILE A 87 -0.30 4.01 1.59
C ILE A 87 0.01 2.63 1.00
N SER A 88 0.37 2.57 -0.28
CA SER A 88 0.58 1.30 -0.96
C SER A 88 1.45 1.46 -2.20
N CYS A 89 2.54 0.70 -2.28
CA CYS A 89 3.30 0.52 -3.52
C CYS A 89 2.67 -0.62 -4.32
N ARG A 90 2.33 -0.34 -5.58
CA ARG A 90 1.66 -1.30 -6.46
C ARG A 90 2.61 -1.92 -7.49
N ASN A 91 3.85 -1.42 -7.58
CA ASN A 91 4.86 -1.92 -8.50
C ASN A 91 5.68 -3.05 -7.86
N GLN A 92 5.33 -4.28 -8.16
CA GLN A 92 6.04 -5.44 -7.63
C GLN A 92 7.39 -5.71 -8.29
N ALA A 93 7.61 -5.17 -9.47
CA ALA A 93 8.89 -5.30 -10.18
C ALA A 93 9.92 -4.24 -9.77
N ILE A 94 9.55 -3.33 -8.85
CA ILE A 94 10.43 -2.27 -8.38
C ILE A 94 11.66 -2.87 -7.68
N ARG A 95 12.85 -2.40 -8.05
CA ARG A 95 14.12 -2.85 -7.48
C ARG A 95 14.74 -1.85 -6.52
N SER A 96 14.49 -0.56 -6.79
CA SER A 96 14.93 0.54 -5.93
C SER A 96 13.87 1.63 -5.91
N TYR A 97 13.76 2.34 -4.78
CA TYR A 97 12.81 3.44 -4.65
C TYR A 97 13.42 4.58 -3.83
N ILE A 98 13.25 5.80 -4.34
CA ILE A 98 13.62 7.02 -3.60
C ILE A 98 12.34 7.63 -3.06
N ILE A 99 12.19 7.62 -1.74
CA ILE A 99 11.02 8.21 -1.09
C ILE A 99 11.06 9.73 -1.26
N PRO A 100 9.96 10.35 -1.75
CA PRO A 100 9.88 11.80 -1.87
C PRO A 100 10.12 12.53 -0.54
N GLY A 101 10.79 13.69 -0.58
CA GLY A 101 11.10 14.48 0.62
C GLY A 101 9.88 15.06 1.35
N SER A 102 8.70 15.07 0.72
CA SER A 102 7.41 15.43 1.35
C SER A 102 6.89 14.35 2.30
N VAL A 103 7.36 13.09 2.16
CA VAL A 103 6.85 11.96 2.94
C VAL A 103 7.39 12.02 4.37
N THR A 104 6.49 11.96 5.33
CA THR A 104 6.80 11.92 6.77
C THR A 104 6.51 10.57 7.39
N SER A 105 5.68 9.74 6.73
CA SER A 105 5.34 8.40 7.20
C SER A 105 5.13 7.40 6.08
N ILE A 106 5.47 6.14 6.36
CA ILE A 106 5.16 4.99 5.53
C ILE A 106 4.12 4.16 6.27
N GLY A 107 3.01 3.86 5.59
CA GLY A 107 1.88 3.14 6.20
C GLY A 107 2.17 1.66 6.44
N ASP A 108 1.26 1.01 7.18
CA ASP A 108 1.30 -0.43 7.40
C ASP A 108 1.24 -1.18 6.08
N TYR A 109 2.10 -2.17 5.92
CA TYR A 109 2.17 -3.04 4.73
C TYR A 109 2.34 -2.31 3.40
N ALA A 110 2.87 -1.07 3.40
CA ALA A 110 2.90 -0.21 2.22
C ALA A 110 3.73 -0.78 1.06
N PHE A 111 4.82 -1.49 1.34
CA PHE A 111 5.67 -2.18 0.35
C PHE A 111 5.63 -3.70 0.52
N GLU A 112 4.62 -4.24 1.23
CA GLU A 112 4.50 -5.69 1.42
C GLU A 112 4.45 -6.41 0.07
N GLY A 113 5.25 -7.46 -0.07
CA GLY A 113 5.31 -8.26 -1.29
C GLY A 113 6.11 -7.64 -2.45
N CYS A 114 6.76 -6.49 -2.26
CA CYS A 114 7.70 -5.95 -3.23
C CYS A 114 9.01 -6.76 -3.19
N SER A 115 8.94 -8.03 -3.62
CA SER A 115 10.01 -9.03 -3.43
C SER A 115 11.30 -8.73 -4.21
N PHE A 116 11.24 -7.84 -5.19
CA PHE A 116 12.43 -7.38 -5.93
C PHE A 116 13.04 -6.11 -5.36
N LEU A 117 12.35 -5.44 -4.42
CA LEU A 117 12.85 -4.21 -3.81
C LEU A 117 14.04 -4.53 -2.89
N SER A 118 15.22 -4.19 -3.35
CA SER A 118 16.49 -4.46 -2.67
C SER A 118 17.22 -3.20 -2.21
N ASP A 119 16.74 -2.03 -2.62
CA ASP A 119 17.33 -0.75 -2.23
C ASP A 119 16.25 0.31 -2.04
N ILE A 120 16.41 1.16 -1.03
CA ILE A 120 15.48 2.25 -0.74
C ILE A 120 16.22 3.43 -0.09
N VAL A 121 15.92 4.63 -0.57
CA VAL A 121 16.40 5.87 0.06
C VAL A 121 15.28 6.48 0.88
N ILE A 122 15.48 6.53 2.20
CA ILE A 122 14.51 7.10 3.14
C ILE A 122 15.03 8.45 3.64
N PRO A 123 14.38 9.57 3.26
CA PRO A 123 14.80 10.90 3.67
C PRO A 123 14.62 11.13 5.17
N ALA A 124 15.29 12.13 5.72
CA ALA A 124 15.19 12.49 7.13
C ALA A 124 13.79 12.97 7.53
N SER A 125 12.95 13.37 6.56
CA SER A 125 11.55 13.74 6.79
C SER A 125 10.68 12.57 7.29
N VAL A 126 11.06 11.32 6.98
CA VAL A 126 10.32 10.14 7.45
C VAL A 126 10.62 9.90 8.92
N THR A 127 9.59 10.03 9.75
CA THR A 127 9.68 9.86 11.21
C THR A 127 9.03 8.58 11.70
N SER A 128 8.18 7.93 10.88
CA SER A 128 7.51 6.69 11.25
C SER A 128 7.33 5.75 10.07
N ILE A 129 7.46 4.45 10.35
CA ILE A 129 7.21 3.37 9.41
C ILE A 129 6.28 2.37 10.09
N GLY A 130 5.21 2.01 9.40
CA GLY A 130 4.18 1.13 9.91
C GLY A 130 4.58 -0.34 9.97
N ARG A 131 3.72 -1.14 10.59
CA ARG A 131 3.87 -2.59 10.72
C ARG A 131 4.00 -3.24 9.35
N GLY A 132 4.97 -4.15 9.20
CA GLY A 132 5.14 -4.94 7.98
C GLY A 132 5.33 -4.10 6.71
N ALA A 133 5.68 -2.82 6.83
CA ALA A 133 5.80 -1.92 5.69
C ALA A 133 6.72 -2.47 4.60
N PHE A 134 7.76 -3.22 4.99
CA PHE A 134 8.73 -3.85 4.10
C PHE A 134 8.70 -5.38 4.18
N ARG A 135 7.60 -5.94 4.61
CA ARG A 135 7.45 -7.40 4.67
C ARG A 135 7.64 -8.00 3.27
N ASP A 136 8.40 -9.09 3.21
CA ASP A 136 8.72 -9.80 1.97
C ASP A 136 9.49 -8.97 0.92
N CYS A 137 10.08 -7.83 1.32
CA CYS A 137 11.09 -7.14 0.52
C CYS A 137 12.45 -7.83 0.63
N ASN A 138 13.29 -7.67 -0.40
CA ASN A 138 14.58 -8.35 -0.52
C ASN A 138 15.77 -7.44 -0.17
N PHE A 139 15.68 -6.69 0.93
CA PHE A 139 16.79 -5.83 1.36
C PHE A 139 18.00 -6.63 1.84
N PRO A 140 19.23 -6.15 1.55
CA PRO A 140 20.45 -6.66 2.16
C PRO A 140 20.41 -6.58 3.69
N THR A 141 21.16 -7.45 4.37
CA THR A 141 21.20 -7.53 5.83
C THR A 141 21.56 -6.19 6.49
N ASP A 142 22.55 -5.48 5.94
CA ASP A 142 23.01 -4.19 6.47
C ASP A 142 21.90 -3.13 6.43
N LEU A 143 21.17 -3.04 5.31
CA LEU A 143 20.06 -2.12 5.16
C LEU A 143 18.90 -2.50 6.10
N LYS A 144 18.59 -3.80 6.24
CA LYS A 144 17.59 -4.25 7.22
C LYS A 144 17.97 -3.84 8.64
N GLN A 145 19.21 -4.03 9.03
CA GLN A 145 19.69 -3.65 10.38
C GLN A 145 19.60 -2.15 10.60
N GLU A 146 19.99 -1.34 9.61
CA GLU A 146 19.84 0.12 9.67
C GLU A 146 18.36 0.52 9.88
N LEU A 147 17.45 -0.02 9.09
CA LEU A 147 16.01 0.28 9.18
C LEU A 147 15.42 -0.16 10.52
N ILE A 148 15.82 -1.33 11.01
CA ILE A 148 15.40 -1.83 12.34
C ILE A 148 15.91 -0.90 13.44
N SER A 149 17.15 -0.43 13.35
CA SER A 149 17.74 0.50 14.31
C SER A 149 17.02 1.84 14.34
N ARG A 150 16.62 2.36 13.16
CA ARG A 150 15.94 3.66 13.04
C ARG A 150 14.46 3.60 13.39
N PHE A 151 13.75 2.55 13.03
CA PHE A 151 12.28 2.49 13.03
C PHE A 151 11.70 1.29 13.78
N GLY A 152 12.53 0.34 14.20
CA GLY A 152 12.11 -0.87 14.91
C GLY A 152 11.84 -2.06 14.00
N GLY A 153 11.91 -3.27 14.58
CA GLY A 153 11.75 -4.55 13.85
C GLY A 153 10.36 -4.81 13.29
N ILE A 154 9.35 -4.11 13.79
CA ILE A 154 7.95 -4.24 13.33
C ILE A 154 7.77 -3.90 11.84
N THR A 155 8.71 -3.14 11.26
CA THR A 155 8.69 -2.76 9.84
C THR A 155 8.79 -3.95 8.88
N PHE A 156 9.30 -5.09 9.34
CA PHE A 156 9.50 -6.31 8.54
C PHE A 156 8.57 -7.46 8.93
N GLY A 157 7.86 -7.36 9.98
CA GLY A 157 7.07 -8.46 10.49
C GLY A 157 5.85 -8.09 11.18
#